data_090dc7c71199d9339ed678303e17be99
#
_entry.id   090dc7c71199d9339ed678303e17be99
#
_cell.length_a   1.000
_cell.length_b   1.000
_cell.length_c   1.000
_cell.angle_alpha   90.00
_cell.angle_beta   90.00
_cell.angle_gamma   90.00
#
_symmetry.space_group_name_H-M   'P 1'
#
loop_
_entity.id
_entity.type
_entity.pdbx_description
1 polymer ?
#
loop_
_entity_poly.entity_id
_entity_poly.type
_entity_poly.pdbx_seq_one_letter_code
_entity_poly.pdbx_strand_id
1 'polypeptide(L)'
;PPPPPHDTTGTPPPTPPAPPPAAPTDYLSTLHRQNNATLARADFEAVAGRLGCEWEAVAAVAQVESGPLGGFAADGRPIILFERHLFSSKTHRAYDTTNPNVSNKTPGGYPRSQADRWAQLAEAYALDPEAALQSASYGRFQVLGQNYPNLGMANAHQYVSKLAISEKDQLEAFEGFVKANHLDTALKNKNWAQFAAGYNGPGYAANQYDQKMANAYAQLKATPIA
;
A
#
# COMPACT_ATOMS: atom_id res chain seq x y z
N PRO A 1 -69.82 0.44 -5.71
CA PRO A 1 -68.75 1.31 -6.23
C PRO A 1 -67.49 0.52 -6.44
N PRO A 2 -66.78 0.63 -7.57
CA PRO A 2 -65.52 -0.03 -7.81
C PRO A 2 -64.41 0.65 -7.01
N PRO A 3 -63.31 -0.04 -6.68
CA PRO A 3 -62.16 0.54 -5.98
C PRO A 3 -61.40 1.52 -6.93
N PRO A 4 -60.74 2.52 -6.36
CA PRO A 4 -59.98 3.49 -7.16
C PRO A 4 -58.77 2.83 -7.83
N PRO A 5 -58.32 3.35 -8.97
CA PRO A 5 -57.18 2.83 -9.70
C PRO A 5 -55.87 3.06 -8.89
N HIS A 6 -55.05 2.02 -8.78
CA HIS A 6 -53.71 2.12 -8.23
C HIS A 6 -52.85 2.95 -9.18
N ASP A 7 -52.34 4.07 -8.67
CA ASP A 7 -51.37 4.92 -9.33
C ASP A 7 -49.98 4.20 -9.29
N THR A 8 -49.55 3.70 -10.44
CA THR A 8 -48.25 3.03 -10.62
C THR A 8 -47.23 3.97 -11.31
N THR A 9 -47.17 5.22 -10.90
CA THR A 9 -46.06 6.11 -11.30
C THR A 9 -44.87 5.95 -10.32
N GLY A 10 -44.31 4.75 -10.26
CA GLY A 10 -43.03 4.54 -9.64
C GLY A 10 -41.92 5.08 -10.52
N THR A 11 -41.34 6.22 -10.12
CA THR A 11 -40.12 6.74 -10.76
C THR A 11 -39.03 5.65 -10.68
N PRO A 12 -38.43 5.24 -11.81
CA PRO A 12 -37.35 4.27 -11.80
C PRO A 12 -36.21 4.79 -10.93
N PRO A 13 -35.50 3.93 -10.19
CA PRO A 13 -34.35 4.35 -9.41
C PRO A 13 -33.31 5.04 -10.31
N PRO A 14 -32.60 6.07 -9.81
CA PRO A 14 -31.61 6.78 -10.59
C PRO A 14 -30.57 5.78 -11.11
N THR A 15 -30.31 5.84 -12.41
CA THR A 15 -29.25 5.09 -13.06
C THR A 15 -27.92 5.43 -12.38
N PRO A 16 -27.11 4.44 -11.98
CA PRO A 16 -25.78 4.72 -11.44
C PRO A 16 -25.01 5.63 -12.41
N PRO A 17 -24.24 6.61 -11.94
CA PRO A 17 -23.40 7.41 -12.81
C PRO A 17 -22.51 6.49 -13.64
N ALA A 18 -22.43 6.81 -14.94
CA ALA A 18 -21.51 6.09 -15.83
C ALA A 18 -20.10 6.12 -15.23
N PRO A 19 -19.34 5.01 -15.26
CA PRO A 19 -17.97 5.01 -14.80
C PRO A 19 -17.19 6.10 -15.58
N PRO A 20 -16.29 6.84 -14.90
CA PRO A 20 -15.44 7.79 -15.59
C PRO A 20 -14.67 7.07 -16.71
N PRO A 21 -14.37 7.76 -17.83
CA PRO A 21 -13.62 7.14 -18.91
C PRO A 21 -12.35 6.52 -18.35
N ALA A 22 -12.09 5.26 -18.73
CA ALA A 22 -10.93 4.52 -18.28
C ALA A 22 -9.68 5.38 -18.50
N ALA A 23 -9.00 5.73 -17.42
CA ALA A 23 -7.69 6.36 -17.52
C ALA A 23 -6.79 5.40 -18.30
N PRO A 24 -5.92 5.91 -19.19
CA PRO A 24 -5.18 5.05 -20.10
C PRO A 24 -4.43 3.98 -19.30
N THR A 25 -4.51 2.72 -19.71
CA THR A 25 -3.69 1.61 -19.22
C THR A 25 -2.19 1.92 -19.31
N ASP A 26 -1.84 2.96 -20.02
CA ASP A 26 -0.53 3.53 -20.18
C ASP A 26 0.10 4.04 -18.87
N TYR A 27 -0.68 4.55 -17.90
CA TYR A 27 -0.13 5.03 -16.64
C TYR A 27 0.64 3.94 -15.88
N LEU A 28 0.08 2.74 -15.76
CA LEU A 28 0.76 1.64 -15.05
C LEU A 28 2.06 1.23 -15.72
N SER A 29 2.17 1.41 -17.03
CA SER A 29 3.39 1.13 -17.79
C SER A 29 4.51 2.15 -17.54
N THR A 30 4.17 3.33 -17.00
CA THR A 30 5.16 4.36 -16.63
C THR A 30 5.83 4.12 -15.27
N LEU A 31 5.30 3.21 -14.46
CA LEU A 31 5.70 2.99 -13.08
C LEU A 31 6.96 2.10 -12.98
N HIS A 32 8.09 2.64 -13.39
CA HIS A 32 9.40 1.99 -13.31
C HIS A 32 10.41 2.84 -12.57
N ARG A 33 11.34 2.19 -11.85
CA ARG A 33 12.45 2.89 -11.20
C ARG A 33 13.26 3.70 -12.21
N GLN A 34 13.64 4.89 -11.80
CA GLN A 34 14.46 5.78 -12.64
C GLN A 34 15.95 5.56 -12.43
N ASN A 35 16.35 4.89 -11.34
CA ASN A 35 17.74 4.52 -11.07
C ASN A 35 17.82 3.18 -10.33
N ASN A 36 19.00 2.59 -10.31
CA ASN A 36 19.27 1.31 -9.66
C ASN A 36 19.88 1.46 -8.24
N ALA A 37 19.90 2.67 -7.70
CA ALA A 37 20.45 2.90 -6.38
C ALA A 37 19.58 2.22 -5.32
N THR A 38 20.20 1.44 -4.46
CA THR A 38 19.61 0.88 -3.25
C THR A 38 19.83 1.83 -2.08
N LEU A 39 19.07 1.66 -1.00
CA LEU A 39 19.27 2.42 0.22
C LEU A 39 20.64 2.08 0.85
N ALA A 40 21.44 3.11 1.09
CA ALA A 40 22.65 3.02 1.87
C ALA A 40 22.35 3.28 3.36
N ARG A 41 23.26 2.90 4.23
CA ARG A 41 23.18 3.19 5.67
C ARG A 41 22.89 4.66 5.96
N ALA A 42 23.55 5.57 5.25
CA ALA A 42 23.35 7.01 5.41
C ALA A 42 21.91 7.47 5.14
N ASP A 43 21.17 6.80 4.24
CA ASP A 43 19.77 7.10 3.97
C ASP A 43 18.90 6.74 5.18
N PHE A 44 19.14 5.57 5.80
CA PHE A 44 18.47 5.15 7.02
C PHE A 44 18.80 6.07 8.21
N GLU A 45 20.08 6.44 8.37
CA GLU A 45 20.53 7.37 9.42
C GLU A 45 19.84 8.74 9.32
N ALA A 46 19.70 9.26 8.10
CA ALA A 46 19.04 10.55 7.88
C ALA A 46 17.56 10.52 8.30
N VAL A 47 16.82 9.48 7.94
CA VAL A 47 15.40 9.33 8.33
C VAL A 47 15.29 9.03 9.83
N ALA A 48 16.12 8.15 10.36
CA ALA A 48 16.13 7.82 11.78
C ALA A 48 16.39 9.05 12.66
N GLY A 49 17.32 9.93 12.24
CA GLY A 49 17.55 11.21 12.92
C GLY A 49 16.32 12.11 12.96
N ARG A 50 15.53 12.15 11.88
CA ARG A 50 14.27 12.93 11.84
C ARG A 50 13.12 12.29 12.62
N LEU A 51 13.16 10.97 12.81
CA LEU A 51 12.20 10.21 13.64
C LEU A 51 12.64 10.10 15.10
N GLY A 52 13.88 10.49 15.42
CA GLY A 52 14.45 10.39 16.77
C GLY A 52 14.71 8.96 17.23
N CYS A 53 14.94 8.02 16.30
CA CYS A 53 15.20 6.61 16.57
C CYS A 53 16.59 6.16 16.05
N GLU A 54 16.93 4.90 16.27
CA GLU A 54 18.14 4.29 15.71
C GLU A 54 17.90 3.87 14.25
N TRP A 55 18.92 3.98 13.38
CA TRP A 55 18.80 3.63 11.97
C TRP A 55 18.46 2.15 11.76
N GLU A 56 18.97 1.28 12.65
CA GLU A 56 18.68 -0.16 12.62
C GLU A 56 17.17 -0.44 12.81
N ALA A 57 16.48 0.42 13.56
CA ALA A 57 15.02 0.28 13.72
C ALA A 57 14.29 0.51 12.40
N VAL A 58 14.69 1.52 11.62
CA VAL A 58 14.13 1.78 10.28
C VAL A 58 14.49 0.66 9.30
N ALA A 59 15.76 0.23 9.32
CA ALA A 59 16.24 -0.85 8.46
C ALA A 59 15.57 -2.20 8.77
N ALA A 60 15.26 -2.48 10.05
CA ALA A 60 14.55 -3.68 10.46
C ALA A 60 13.14 -3.74 9.85
N VAL A 61 12.42 -2.62 9.82
CA VAL A 61 11.10 -2.56 9.15
C VAL A 61 11.25 -2.86 7.66
N ALA A 62 12.20 -2.21 6.97
CA ALA A 62 12.46 -2.46 5.55
C ALA A 62 12.77 -3.94 5.27
N GLN A 63 13.56 -4.58 6.12
CA GLN A 63 13.93 -5.99 5.98
C GLN A 63 12.72 -6.92 6.17
N VAL A 64 11.82 -6.60 7.09
CA VAL A 64 10.63 -7.43 7.36
C VAL A 64 9.59 -7.27 6.25
N GLU A 65 9.40 -6.06 5.72
CA GLU A 65 8.37 -5.78 4.72
C GLU A 65 8.71 -6.31 3.32
N SER A 66 9.95 -6.17 2.88
CA SER A 66 10.34 -6.56 1.51
C SER A 66 11.40 -7.66 1.44
N GLY A 67 12.05 -7.98 2.56
CA GLY A 67 13.12 -8.97 2.61
C GLY A 67 14.26 -8.66 1.63
N PRO A 68 14.83 -9.69 0.98
CA PRO A 68 15.95 -9.53 0.05
C PRO A 68 15.53 -8.93 -1.30
N LEU A 69 14.23 -8.82 -1.60
CA LEU A 69 13.76 -8.30 -2.88
C LEU A 69 13.97 -6.79 -3.03
N GLY A 70 14.12 -6.07 -1.90
CA GLY A 70 14.18 -4.61 -1.95
C GLY A 70 12.84 -3.97 -2.32
N GLY A 71 12.89 -2.78 -2.93
CA GLY A 71 11.70 -2.02 -3.28
C GLY A 71 11.15 -2.26 -4.69
N PHE A 72 11.91 -2.97 -5.55
CA PHE A 72 11.59 -3.14 -6.95
C PHE A 72 11.78 -4.59 -7.41
N ALA A 73 10.89 -5.04 -8.27
CA ALA A 73 11.01 -6.32 -8.95
C ALA A 73 12.07 -6.27 -10.07
N ALA A 74 12.41 -7.43 -10.65
CA ALA A 74 13.42 -7.54 -11.69
C ALA A 74 13.09 -6.72 -12.95
N ASP A 75 11.82 -6.49 -13.23
CA ASP A 75 11.34 -5.68 -14.34
C ASP A 75 11.39 -4.16 -14.07
N GLY A 76 11.86 -3.75 -12.89
CA GLY A 76 12.00 -2.35 -12.49
C GLY A 76 10.73 -1.69 -11.94
N ARG A 77 9.61 -2.42 -11.87
CA ARG A 77 8.40 -1.93 -11.21
C ARG A 77 8.50 -2.10 -9.70
N PRO A 78 7.87 -1.22 -8.89
CA PRO A 78 7.76 -1.46 -7.45
C PRO A 78 7.22 -2.85 -7.15
N ILE A 79 7.70 -3.50 -6.08
CA ILE A 79 7.01 -4.66 -5.56
C ILE A 79 5.68 -4.22 -4.97
N ILE A 80 4.62 -4.97 -5.22
CA ILE A 80 3.27 -4.63 -4.76
C ILE A 80 2.56 -5.80 -4.10
N LEU A 81 1.59 -5.44 -3.26
CA LEU A 81 0.54 -6.34 -2.81
C LEU A 81 -0.80 -5.62 -2.93
N PHE A 82 -1.71 -6.17 -3.71
CA PHE A 82 -3.05 -5.61 -3.90
C PHE A 82 -4.04 -6.22 -2.93
N GLU A 83 -4.80 -5.35 -2.24
CA GLU A 83 -5.76 -5.73 -1.22
C GLU A 83 -7.20 -5.63 -1.78
N ARG A 84 -7.70 -6.74 -2.33
CA ARG A 84 -9.03 -6.82 -2.93
C ARG A 84 -10.18 -6.41 -1.99
N HIS A 85 -9.99 -6.57 -0.67
CA HIS A 85 -10.99 -6.17 0.31
C HIS A 85 -11.05 -4.65 0.51
N LEU A 86 -9.92 -3.97 0.38
CA LEU A 86 -9.86 -2.51 0.38
C LEU A 86 -10.51 -1.95 -0.90
N PHE A 87 -10.24 -2.55 -2.05
CA PHE A 87 -10.85 -2.16 -3.31
C PHE A 87 -12.38 -2.34 -3.26
N SER A 88 -12.87 -3.50 -2.79
CA SER A 88 -14.30 -3.76 -2.56
C SER A 88 -14.94 -2.68 -1.66
N SER A 89 -14.26 -2.34 -0.56
CA SER A 89 -14.76 -1.30 0.35
C SER A 89 -14.81 0.07 -0.30
N LYS A 90 -13.75 0.47 -1.02
CA LYS A 90 -13.64 1.80 -1.67
C LYS A 90 -14.62 1.97 -2.82
N THR A 91 -14.92 0.89 -3.52
CA THR A 91 -15.90 0.87 -4.63
C THR A 91 -17.33 0.51 -4.18
N HIS A 92 -17.58 0.53 -2.85
CA HIS A 92 -18.89 0.18 -2.28
C HIS A 92 -19.41 -1.18 -2.76
N ARG A 93 -18.51 -2.15 -2.97
CA ARG A 93 -18.78 -3.52 -3.45
C ARG A 93 -19.38 -3.61 -4.86
N ALA A 94 -19.23 -2.58 -5.66
CA ALA A 94 -19.81 -2.53 -7.00
C ALA A 94 -19.36 -3.70 -7.90
N TYR A 95 -18.17 -4.25 -7.64
CA TYR A 95 -17.53 -5.26 -8.49
C TYR A 95 -17.41 -6.65 -7.83
N ASP A 96 -17.92 -6.84 -6.62
CA ASP A 96 -17.76 -8.11 -5.86
C ASP A 96 -18.30 -9.33 -6.61
N THR A 97 -19.39 -9.16 -7.38
CA THR A 97 -20.02 -10.24 -8.13
C THR A 97 -19.37 -10.45 -9.50
N THR A 98 -19.01 -9.36 -10.17
CA THR A 98 -18.50 -9.42 -11.56
C THR A 98 -17.00 -9.66 -11.63
N ASN A 99 -16.24 -9.14 -10.66
CA ASN A 99 -14.78 -9.18 -10.62
C ASN A 99 -14.25 -9.66 -9.26
N PRO A 100 -14.61 -10.89 -8.81
CA PRO A 100 -14.28 -11.37 -7.45
C PRO A 100 -12.79 -11.53 -7.17
N ASN A 101 -11.95 -11.56 -8.21
CA ASN A 101 -10.50 -11.62 -8.08
C ASN A 101 -9.91 -10.31 -7.53
N VAL A 102 -10.51 -9.17 -7.88
CA VAL A 102 -10.03 -7.83 -7.50
C VAL A 102 -10.96 -7.12 -6.53
N SER A 103 -12.21 -7.57 -6.38
CA SER A 103 -13.19 -7.00 -5.47
C SER A 103 -13.84 -8.11 -4.63
N ASN A 104 -13.51 -8.16 -3.34
CA ASN A 104 -14.04 -9.17 -2.44
C ASN A 104 -13.91 -8.69 -0.99
N LYS A 105 -14.99 -8.79 -0.21
CA LYS A 105 -14.99 -8.39 1.21
C LYS A 105 -13.98 -9.16 2.08
N THR A 106 -13.56 -10.36 1.62
CA THR A 106 -12.63 -11.21 2.36
C THR A 106 -11.19 -10.93 1.88
N PRO A 107 -10.23 -10.62 2.79
CA PRO A 107 -8.82 -10.49 2.46
C PRO A 107 -8.27 -11.75 1.78
N GLY A 108 -7.11 -11.62 1.13
CA GLY A 108 -6.44 -12.75 0.47
C GLY A 108 -6.62 -12.75 -1.05
N GLY A 109 -6.38 -13.90 -1.68
CA GLY A 109 -6.39 -13.99 -3.14
C GLY A 109 -5.12 -13.38 -3.77
N TYR A 110 -4.01 -13.40 -3.04
CA TYR A 110 -2.73 -12.83 -3.49
C TYR A 110 -2.04 -13.75 -4.50
N PRO A 111 -1.78 -13.27 -5.73
CA PRO A 111 -0.96 -13.99 -6.69
C PRO A 111 0.47 -14.20 -6.16
N ARG A 112 1.12 -15.26 -6.61
CA ARG A 112 2.47 -15.62 -6.15
C ARG A 112 3.55 -14.73 -6.79
N SER A 113 3.43 -14.46 -8.08
CA SER A 113 4.43 -13.66 -8.81
C SER A 113 4.11 -12.16 -8.78
N GLN A 114 5.14 -11.32 -8.86
CA GLN A 114 4.95 -9.88 -9.00
C GLN A 114 4.26 -9.52 -10.32
N ALA A 115 4.54 -10.25 -11.40
CA ALA A 115 3.86 -10.05 -12.68
C ALA A 115 2.34 -10.24 -12.55
N ASP A 116 1.90 -11.31 -11.86
CA ASP A 116 0.48 -11.57 -11.66
C ASP A 116 -0.17 -10.56 -10.71
N ARG A 117 0.57 -10.05 -9.72
CA ARG A 117 0.09 -8.97 -8.82
C ARG A 117 -0.14 -7.68 -9.59
N TRP A 118 0.76 -7.34 -10.52
CA TRP A 118 0.58 -6.19 -11.41
C TRP A 118 -0.58 -6.40 -12.38
N ALA A 119 -0.81 -7.62 -12.87
CA ALA A 119 -1.98 -7.96 -13.67
C ALA A 119 -3.29 -7.80 -12.86
N GLN A 120 -3.30 -8.24 -11.60
CA GLN A 120 -4.43 -8.05 -10.69
C GLN A 120 -4.70 -6.56 -10.43
N LEU A 121 -3.66 -5.76 -10.19
CA LEU A 121 -3.82 -4.31 -10.06
C LEU A 121 -4.35 -3.66 -11.34
N ALA A 122 -3.88 -4.10 -12.51
CA ALA A 122 -4.35 -3.58 -13.81
C ALA A 122 -5.83 -3.89 -14.05
N GLU A 123 -6.31 -5.07 -13.66
CA GLU A 123 -7.74 -5.40 -13.72
C GLU A 123 -8.56 -4.45 -12.83
N ALA A 124 -8.14 -4.22 -11.59
CA ALA A 124 -8.79 -3.28 -10.69
C ALA A 124 -8.72 -1.83 -11.21
N TYR A 125 -7.57 -1.44 -11.76
CA TYR A 125 -7.34 -0.11 -12.31
C TYR A 125 -8.27 0.22 -13.50
N ALA A 126 -8.58 -0.77 -14.33
CA ALA A 126 -9.53 -0.61 -15.42
C ALA A 126 -10.97 -0.36 -14.95
N LEU A 127 -11.31 -0.76 -13.72
CA LEU A 127 -12.64 -0.56 -13.12
C LEU A 127 -12.74 0.77 -12.38
N ASP A 128 -11.76 1.07 -11.54
CA ASP A 128 -11.65 2.33 -10.77
C ASP A 128 -10.18 2.63 -10.50
N PRO A 129 -9.54 3.53 -11.28
CA PRO A 129 -8.12 3.82 -11.18
C PRO A 129 -7.67 4.28 -9.79
N GLU A 130 -8.39 5.22 -9.21
CA GLU A 130 -8.00 5.81 -7.92
C GLU A 130 -8.19 4.82 -6.78
N ALA A 131 -9.32 4.11 -6.73
CA ALA A 131 -9.56 3.06 -5.73
C ALA A 131 -8.55 1.93 -5.86
N ALA A 132 -8.15 1.53 -7.08
CA ALA A 132 -7.16 0.50 -7.31
C ALA A 132 -5.80 0.88 -6.75
N LEU A 133 -5.30 2.09 -7.08
CA LEU A 133 -4.00 2.56 -6.57
C LEU A 133 -3.99 2.72 -5.05
N GLN A 134 -5.09 3.18 -4.46
CA GLN A 134 -5.22 3.28 -3.01
C GLN A 134 -5.25 1.93 -2.29
N SER A 135 -5.65 0.86 -2.99
CA SER A 135 -5.83 -0.48 -2.43
C SER A 135 -4.62 -1.39 -2.56
N ALA A 136 -3.51 -0.90 -3.07
CA ALA A 136 -2.25 -1.65 -3.12
C ALA A 136 -1.20 -1.02 -2.20
N SER A 137 -0.31 -1.85 -1.67
CA SER A 137 0.92 -1.43 -1.01
C SER A 137 2.09 -1.48 -1.98
N TYR A 138 3.10 -0.62 -1.77
CA TYR A 138 4.17 -0.39 -2.74
C TYR A 138 5.54 -0.37 -2.11
N GLY A 139 6.49 -1.01 -2.80
CA GLY A 139 7.92 -0.83 -2.60
C GLY A 139 8.47 -1.46 -1.32
N ARG A 140 9.63 -0.95 -0.91
CA ARG A 140 10.43 -1.53 0.17
C ARG A 140 9.75 -1.56 1.54
N PHE A 141 8.87 -0.61 1.79
CA PHE A 141 8.17 -0.46 3.08
C PHE A 141 6.69 -0.85 3.00
N GLN A 142 6.20 -1.30 1.86
CA GLN A 142 4.83 -1.76 1.65
C GLN A 142 3.76 -0.77 2.16
N VAL A 143 4.00 0.53 2.00
CA VAL A 143 3.02 1.56 2.39
C VAL A 143 1.89 1.61 1.37
N LEU A 144 0.64 1.58 1.87
CA LEU A 144 -0.56 1.60 1.03
C LEU A 144 -0.72 2.93 0.27
N GLY A 145 -1.19 2.85 -0.97
CA GLY A 145 -1.47 4.02 -1.82
C GLY A 145 -2.46 5.00 -1.22
N GLN A 146 -3.39 4.55 -0.39
CA GLN A 146 -4.33 5.42 0.34
C GLN A 146 -3.66 6.42 1.30
N ASN A 147 -2.38 6.23 1.61
CA ASN A 147 -1.62 7.11 2.49
C ASN A 147 -1.01 8.32 1.77
N TYR A 148 -1.40 8.59 0.54
CA TYR A 148 -0.94 9.74 -0.24
C TYR A 148 -1.04 11.10 0.50
N PRO A 149 -2.03 11.34 1.38
CA PRO A 149 -2.10 12.61 2.12
C PRO A 149 -0.95 12.81 3.10
N ASN A 150 -0.31 11.72 3.56
CA ASN A 150 0.82 11.79 4.51
C ASN A 150 2.05 12.51 3.93
N LEU A 151 2.13 12.60 2.60
CA LEU A 151 3.14 13.39 1.89
C LEU A 151 2.57 14.67 1.27
N GLY A 152 1.36 15.08 1.65
CA GLY A 152 0.71 16.28 1.10
C GLY A 152 0.31 16.15 -0.37
N MET A 153 0.17 14.93 -0.89
CA MET A 153 -0.20 14.71 -2.28
C MET A 153 -1.71 14.75 -2.49
N ALA A 154 -2.14 15.15 -3.68
CA ALA A 154 -3.54 15.37 -3.99
C ALA A 154 -4.32 14.06 -4.27
N ASN A 155 -3.64 13.01 -4.73
CA ASN A 155 -4.26 11.73 -5.12
C ASN A 155 -3.23 10.60 -5.10
N ALA A 156 -3.74 9.36 -5.22
CA ALA A 156 -2.88 8.18 -5.24
C ALA A 156 -2.00 8.08 -6.49
N HIS A 157 -2.41 8.64 -7.63
CA HIS A 157 -1.59 8.66 -8.85
C HIS A 157 -0.26 9.39 -8.62
N GLN A 158 -0.29 10.60 -8.02
CA GLN A 158 0.94 11.34 -7.71
C GLN A 158 1.83 10.57 -6.73
N TYR A 159 1.21 9.97 -5.72
CA TYR A 159 1.92 9.21 -4.69
C TYR A 159 2.61 7.96 -5.27
N VAL A 160 1.89 7.14 -6.02
CA VAL A 160 2.43 5.91 -6.61
C VAL A 160 3.49 6.23 -7.66
N SER A 161 3.31 7.31 -8.46
CA SER A 161 4.35 7.81 -9.37
C SER A 161 5.64 8.14 -8.63
N LYS A 162 5.56 8.80 -7.47
CA LYS A 162 6.73 9.09 -6.63
C LYS A 162 7.38 7.80 -6.11
N LEU A 163 6.58 6.86 -5.59
CA LEU A 163 7.10 5.58 -5.08
C LEU A 163 7.77 4.72 -6.16
N ALA A 164 7.42 4.94 -7.43
CA ALA A 164 8.03 4.25 -8.56
C ALA A 164 9.39 4.81 -8.96
N ILE A 165 9.82 5.97 -8.45
CA ILE A 165 11.10 6.61 -8.83
C ILE A 165 12.29 5.88 -8.22
N SER A 166 12.30 5.71 -6.87
CA SER A 166 13.46 5.18 -6.15
C SER A 166 13.07 4.61 -4.77
N GLU A 167 13.97 3.81 -4.20
CA GLU A 167 13.82 3.36 -2.80
C GLU A 167 13.90 4.52 -1.79
N LYS A 168 14.57 5.63 -2.14
CA LYS A 168 14.58 6.84 -1.29
C LYS A 168 13.19 7.47 -1.19
N ASP A 169 12.45 7.53 -2.30
CA ASP A 169 11.08 8.01 -2.30
C ASP A 169 10.15 7.09 -1.48
N GLN A 170 10.39 5.79 -1.51
CA GLN A 170 9.68 4.81 -0.69
C GLN A 170 10.02 4.97 0.80
N LEU A 171 11.27 5.29 1.14
CA LEU A 171 11.71 5.59 2.51
C LEU A 171 11.09 6.91 3.03
N GLU A 172 10.96 7.92 2.17
CA GLU A 172 10.25 9.16 2.49
C GLU A 172 8.77 8.92 2.79
N ALA A 173 8.12 8.04 2.01
CA ALA A 173 6.74 7.64 2.25
C ALA A 173 6.57 6.91 3.59
N PHE A 174 7.51 6.05 3.95
CA PHE A 174 7.57 5.43 5.26
C PHE A 174 7.67 6.47 6.39
N GLU A 175 8.60 7.42 6.27
CA GLU A 175 8.74 8.51 7.24
C GLU A 175 7.43 9.30 7.41
N GLY A 176 6.80 9.67 6.30
CA GLY A 176 5.51 10.35 6.29
C GLY A 176 4.42 9.54 7.01
N PHE A 177 4.36 8.24 6.74
CA PHE A 177 3.41 7.35 7.41
C PHE A 177 3.65 7.26 8.92
N VAL A 178 4.89 7.06 9.34
CA VAL A 178 5.26 6.96 10.76
C VAL A 178 4.88 8.24 11.52
N LYS A 179 5.16 9.42 10.95
CA LYS A 179 4.82 10.70 11.55
C LYS A 179 3.31 10.93 11.61
N ALA A 180 2.60 10.69 10.52
CA ALA A 180 1.16 10.92 10.44
C ALA A 180 0.36 10.02 11.39
N ASN A 181 0.87 8.82 11.69
CA ASN A 181 0.24 7.87 12.60
C ASN A 181 0.86 7.85 14.01
N HIS A 182 1.74 8.81 14.34
CA HIS A 182 2.38 8.95 15.66
C HIS A 182 3.11 7.68 16.12
N LEU A 183 3.76 6.97 15.19
CA LEU A 183 4.49 5.72 15.47
C LEU A 183 5.97 5.93 15.78
N ASP A 184 6.47 7.15 15.68
CA ASP A 184 7.85 7.54 15.95
C ASP A 184 8.29 7.15 17.38
N THR A 185 7.44 7.40 18.37
CA THR A 185 7.72 7.03 19.76
C THR A 185 7.81 5.51 19.95
N ALA A 186 6.93 4.73 19.33
CA ALA A 186 6.97 3.27 19.39
C ALA A 186 8.26 2.74 18.73
N LEU A 187 8.63 3.30 17.58
CA LEU A 187 9.85 2.94 16.86
C LEU A 187 11.12 3.30 17.65
N LYS A 188 11.19 4.51 18.22
CA LYS A 188 12.26 5.00 19.07
C LYS A 188 12.49 4.08 20.28
N ASN A 189 11.41 3.67 20.94
CA ASN A 189 11.48 2.84 22.15
C ASN A 189 11.56 1.34 21.85
N LYS A 190 11.60 0.96 20.54
CA LYS A 190 11.58 -0.44 20.11
C LYS A 190 10.39 -1.22 20.69
N ASN A 191 9.25 -0.51 20.85
CA ASN A 191 7.97 -1.14 21.20
C ASN A 191 7.36 -1.75 19.93
N TRP A 192 7.91 -2.89 19.54
CA TRP A 192 7.58 -3.55 18.28
C TRP A 192 6.11 -3.96 18.18
N ALA A 193 5.50 -4.35 19.30
CA ALA A 193 4.09 -4.70 19.33
C ALA A 193 3.19 -3.47 19.01
N GLN A 194 3.47 -2.33 19.65
CA GLN A 194 2.74 -1.10 19.39
C GLN A 194 3.01 -0.60 17.96
N PHE A 195 4.26 -0.66 17.51
CA PHE A 195 4.62 -0.26 16.15
C PHE A 195 3.91 -1.15 15.11
N ALA A 196 4.00 -2.47 15.23
CA ALA A 196 3.37 -3.41 14.31
C ALA A 196 1.84 -3.29 14.32
N ALA A 197 1.21 -3.04 15.47
CA ALA A 197 -0.23 -2.79 15.55
C ALA A 197 -0.67 -1.56 14.75
N GLY A 198 0.11 -0.49 14.80
CA GLY A 198 -0.16 0.73 14.03
C GLY A 198 0.25 0.65 12.57
N TYR A 199 1.32 -0.08 12.26
CA TYR A 199 1.87 -0.19 10.91
C TYR A 199 1.19 -1.27 10.06
N ASN A 200 1.08 -2.48 10.60
CA ASN A 200 0.53 -3.67 9.92
C ASN A 200 -0.95 -3.93 10.26
N GLY A 201 -1.52 -3.12 11.16
CA GLY A 201 -2.90 -3.28 11.61
C GLY A 201 -3.09 -4.31 12.73
N PRO A 202 -4.33 -4.48 13.23
CA PRO A 202 -4.63 -5.29 14.41
C PRO A 202 -4.32 -6.78 14.25
N GLY A 203 -4.21 -7.26 13.00
CA GLY A 203 -3.86 -8.65 12.69
C GLY A 203 -2.35 -8.97 12.73
N TYR A 204 -1.49 -8.03 13.13
CA TYR A 204 -0.03 -8.18 13.09
C TYR A 204 0.51 -9.40 13.82
N ALA A 205 -0.13 -9.77 14.93
CA ALA A 205 0.31 -10.89 15.77
C ALA A 205 0.20 -12.25 15.07
N ALA A 206 -0.79 -12.43 14.19
CA ALA A 206 -0.96 -13.66 13.41
C ALA A 206 0.24 -13.91 12.47
N ASN A 207 0.88 -12.84 12.01
CA ASN A 207 2.07 -12.89 11.15
C ASN A 207 3.37 -12.64 11.92
N GLN A 208 3.30 -12.44 13.25
CA GLN A 208 4.45 -12.22 14.14
C GLN A 208 5.33 -11.03 13.69
N TYR A 209 4.73 -9.95 13.17
CA TYR A 209 5.46 -8.79 12.68
C TYR A 209 6.34 -8.14 13.76
N ASP A 210 5.85 -8.06 14.98
CA ASP A 210 6.58 -7.57 16.16
C ASP A 210 7.85 -8.37 16.44
N GLN A 211 7.74 -9.69 16.44
CA GLN A 211 8.89 -10.58 16.66
C GLN A 211 9.88 -10.53 15.50
N LYS A 212 9.39 -10.48 14.26
CA LYS A 212 10.25 -10.36 13.08
C LYS A 212 11.04 -9.05 13.10
N MET A 213 10.41 -7.93 13.44
CA MET A 213 11.07 -6.63 13.55
C MET A 213 12.09 -6.61 14.69
N ALA A 214 11.76 -7.17 15.86
CA ALA A 214 12.69 -7.29 16.98
C ALA A 214 13.94 -8.12 16.61
N ASN A 215 13.74 -9.25 15.93
CA ASN A 215 14.82 -10.12 15.48
C ASN A 215 15.69 -9.44 14.41
N ALA A 216 15.09 -8.80 13.43
CA ALA A 216 15.82 -8.06 12.40
C ALA A 216 16.66 -6.92 13.00
N TYR A 217 16.08 -6.16 13.94
CA TYR A 217 16.82 -5.14 14.67
C TYR A 217 18.02 -5.71 15.44
N ALA A 218 17.83 -6.80 16.17
CA ALA A 218 18.92 -7.43 16.92
C ALA A 218 20.04 -7.93 16.00
N GLN A 219 19.71 -8.49 14.84
CA GLN A 219 20.69 -8.91 13.83
C GLN A 219 21.49 -7.72 13.27
N LEU A 220 20.82 -6.61 12.94
CA LEU A 220 21.47 -5.40 12.45
C LEU A 220 22.41 -4.77 13.47
N LYS A 221 22.05 -4.81 14.76
CA LYS A 221 22.94 -4.36 15.87
C LYS A 221 24.18 -5.25 16.01
N ALA A 222 24.04 -6.55 15.79
CA ALA A 222 25.15 -7.50 15.92
C ALA A 222 26.11 -7.49 14.71
N THR A 223 25.59 -7.17 13.51
CA THR A 223 26.38 -7.15 12.26
C THR A 223 26.02 -5.88 11.48
N PRO A 224 26.62 -4.74 11.83
CA PRO A 224 26.35 -3.48 11.13
C PRO A 224 26.64 -3.63 9.64
N ILE A 225 25.71 -3.17 8.81
CA ILE A 225 25.91 -3.05 7.36
C ILE A 225 27.04 -2.01 7.16
N ALA A 226 28.07 -2.40 6.45
CA ALA A 226 29.21 -1.54 6.10
C ALA A 226 28.77 -0.37 5.18
#